data_fbbb3dd3624d0e3dc9592a8afe8db988
#
_entry.id   fbbb3dd3624d0e3dc9592a8afe8db988
#
_cell.length_a   1.000
_cell.length_b   1.000
_cell.length_c   1.000
_cell.angle_alpha   90.00
_cell.angle_beta   90.00
_cell.angle_gamma   90.00
#
_symmetry.space_group_name_H-M   'P 1'
#
loop_
_entity.id
_entity.type
_entity.pdbx_description
1 polymer ?
#
loop_
_entity_poly.entity_id
_entity_poly.type
_entity_poly.pdbx_seq_one_letter_code
_entity_poly.pdbx_strand_id
1 'polypeptide(L)'
;MRGGRAVCFAWLALTAVPTDRLSAQEVAPNRATTYLHPTDVRDPRALWVNPAGLAVRRDASVYAELAVSDPGRGAGRLRQVSAGFNARGLAFGYQRDLFDSGRRGHTYRLGLAGGSEGLAVGAAMALYRGGTKGTGWDLGGSYVVAPALTVGGVIANIGQPVVRSLQQRVTFIPGATWRPLGPAATLSIHARIRTDVLGYAFGVSWQGVGRVPMGVLARLDTDGGLRRGAFAIGFSVGGPDRVGVVVSAPGDLSGPDAASLWGLSTREAGRSRH
;
A
#
# COMPACT_ATOMS: atom_id res chain seq x y z
N MET A 1 -32.58 31.50 13.13
CA MET A 1 -31.65 31.06 14.18
C MET A 1 -30.81 29.91 13.57
N ARG A 2 -29.56 30.21 13.21
CA ARG A 2 -28.63 29.23 12.58
C ARG A 2 -27.67 28.76 13.67
N GLY A 3 -27.81 27.47 14.09
CA GLY A 3 -26.92 26.85 15.06
C GLY A 3 -25.62 26.39 14.39
N GLY A 4 -24.52 27.08 14.68
CA GLY A 4 -23.19 26.65 14.28
C GLY A 4 -22.75 25.45 15.12
N ARG A 5 -22.42 24.34 14.46
CA ARG A 5 -21.75 23.21 15.09
C ARG A 5 -20.26 23.49 15.13
N ALA A 6 -19.75 23.70 16.32
CA ALA A 6 -18.32 23.76 16.58
C ALA A 6 -17.72 22.35 16.47
N VAL A 7 -16.80 22.17 15.52
CA VAL A 7 -15.99 20.96 15.42
C VAL A 7 -14.77 21.15 16.32
N CYS A 8 -14.75 20.46 17.46
CA CYS A 8 -13.57 20.40 18.31
C CYS A 8 -12.50 19.52 17.68
N PHE A 9 -11.40 20.14 17.21
CA PHE A 9 -10.17 19.43 16.86
C PHE A 9 -9.42 19.08 18.14
N ALA A 10 -9.41 17.81 18.51
CA ALA A 10 -8.55 17.30 19.57
C ALA A 10 -7.11 17.23 19.07
N TRP A 11 -6.25 18.09 19.59
CA TRP A 11 -4.80 18.03 19.39
C TRP A 11 -4.25 16.89 20.24
N LEU A 12 -3.83 15.79 19.58
CA LEU A 12 -3.01 14.75 20.23
C LEU A 12 -1.59 15.30 20.37
N ALA A 13 -1.18 15.62 21.59
CA ALA A 13 0.20 15.91 21.91
C ALA A 13 1.04 14.64 21.74
N LEU A 14 1.86 14.57 20.69
CA LEU A 14 2.87 13.54 20.50
C LEU A 14 4.03 13.84 21.46
N THR A 15 4.15 13.08 22.54
CA THR A 15 5.37 13.05 23.38
C THR A 15 6.49 12.35 22.60
N ALA A 16 7.62 13.03 22.53
CA ALA A 16 8.84 12.51 21.88
C ALA A 16 9.33 11.24 22.59
N VAL A 17 9.31 10.11 21.90
CA VAL A 17 9.92 8.85 22.33
C VAL A 17 11.41 8.89 21.94
N PRO A 18 12.35 8.54 22.82
CA PRO A 18 13.78 8.54 22.50
C PRO A 18 14.10 7.56 21.37
N THR A 19 14.79 8.07 20.36
CA THR A 19 15.16 7.35 19.15
C THR A 19 16.48 6.61 19.35
N ASP A 20 16.45 5.41 19.89
CA ASP A 20 17.56 4.48 19.71
C ASP A 20 17.57 3.97 18.26
N ARG A 21 18.75 4.04 17.69
CA ARG A 21 19.20 3.68 16.34
C ARG A 21 18.20 2.84 15.54
N LEU A 22 17.52 3.46 14.59
CA LEU A 22 16.80 2.76 13.55
C LEU A 22 17.80 1.93 12.74
N SER A 23 17.95 0.67 13.13
CA SER A 23 18.59 -0.34 12.29
C SER A 23 17.81 -0.39 10.96
N ALA A 24 18.59 -0.56 9.90
CA ALA A 24 18.19 -0.63 8.52
C ALA A 24 16.74 -1.08 8.33
N GLN A 25 16.02 -0.26 7.62
CA GLN A 25 14.63 -0.42 7.19
C GLN A 25 14.21 -1.88 7.19
N GLU A 26 13.36 -2.28 8.14
CA GLU A 26 12.72 -3.59 8.09
C GLU A 26 12.09 -3.72 6.71
N VAL A 27 12.66 -4.57 5.92
CA VAL A 27 12.15 -4.87 4.58
C VAL A 27 10.69 -5.22 4.72
N ALA A 28 9.81 -4.33 4.29
CA ALA A 28 8.40 -4.61 4.30
C ALA A 28 8.16 -5.98 3.65
N PRO A 29 7.31 -6.84 4.23
CA PRO A 29 7.07 -8.20 3.73
C PRO A 29 6.63 -8.24 2.27
N ASN A 30 6.13 -7.13 1.78
CA ASN A 30 5.73 -6.91 0.41
C ASN A 30 6.35 -5.62 -0.13
N ARG A 31 7.57 -5.69 -0.67
CA ARG A 31 8.23 -4.54 -1.31
C ARG A 31 7.43 -3.98 -2.48
N ALA A 32 6.65 -4.81 -3.15
CA ALA A 32 5.90 -4.46 -4.32
C ALA A 32 4.85 -3.36 -4.07
N THR A 33 4.16 -3.41 -2.95
CA THR A 33 3.09 -2.45 -2.62
C THR A 33 3.51 -1.36 -1.66
N THR A 34 4.78 -1.30 -1.24
CA THR A 34 5.25 -0.32 -0.25
C THR A 34 5.18 1.12 -0.74
N TYR A 35 5.15 1.33 -2.05
CA TYR A 35 4.99 2.66 -2.65
C TYR A 35 3.54 3.18 -2.62
N LEU A 36 2.55 2.36 -2.24
CA LEU A 36 1.14 2.74 -2.17
C LEU A 36 0.77 3.30 -0.80
N HIS A 37 -0.29 4.11 -0.77
CA HIS A 37 -0.85 4.70 0.44
C HIS A 37 -2.18 4.03 0.82
N PRO A 38 -2.47 3.80 2.13
CA PRO A 38 -3.65 3.04 2.58
C PRO A 38 -5.00 3.66 2.17
N THR A 39 -5.03 4.97 1.97
CA THR A 39 -6.24 5.72 1.64
C THR A 39 -6.41 6.01 0.15
N ASP A 40 -5.40 5.64 -0.68
CA ASP A 40 -5.43 5.89 -2.12
C ASP A 40 -5.64 4.63 -2.96
N VAL A 41 -5.18 3.47 -2.52
CA VAL A 41 -5.27 2.21 -3.26
C VAL A 41 -6.71 1.71 -3.36
N ARG A 42 -7.18 1.43 -4.60
CA ARG A 42 -8.57 1.05 -4.91
C ARG A 42 -8.66 -0.07 -5.96
N ASP A 43 -7.66 -0.93 -6.00
CA ASP A 43 -7.51 -2.03 -6.94
C ASP A 43 -7.06 -3.30 -6.17
N PRO A 44 -6.78 -4.44 -6.80
CA PRO A 44 -6.42 -5.67 -6.10
C PRO A 44 -5.23 -5.54 -5.14
N ARG A 45 -4.34 -4.55 -5.34
CA ARG A 45 -3.21 -4.27 -4.44
C ARG A 45 -3.66 -3.82 -3.04
N ALA A 46 -4.91 -3.34 -2.90
CA ALA A 46 -5.52 -3.03 -1.61
C ALA A 46 -5.50 -4.24 -0.66
N LEU A 47 -5.52 -5.46 -1.18
CA LEU A 47 -5.39 -6.69 -0.41
C LEU A 47 -4.10 -6.74 0.43
N TRP A 48 -3.04 -6.04 0.02
CA TRP A 48 -1.75 -5.96 0.72
C TRP A 48 -1.56 -4.67 1.51
N VAL A 49 -2.36 -3.64 1.23
CA VAL A 49 -2.13 -2.28 1.76
C VAL A 49 -3.23 -1.85 2.73
N ASN A 50 -4.47 -1.90 2.30
CA ASN A 50 -5.66 -1.61 3.12
C ASN A 50 -6.86 -2.32 2.49
N PRO A 51 -7.36 -3.41 3.08
CA PRO A 51 -8.43 -4.20 2.49
C PRO A 51 -9.73 -3.41 2.27
N ALA A 52 -9.97 -2.30 2.96
CA ALA A 52 -11.12 -1.44 2.68
C ALA A 52 -11.14 -0.91 1.24
N GLY A 53 -9.97 -0.72 0.62
CA GLY A 53 -9.86 -0.27 -0.76
C GLY A 53 -10.46 -1.22 -1.81
N LEU A 54 -10.66 -2.49 -1.47
CA LEU A 54 -11.31 -3.49 -2.33
C LEU A 54 -12.80 -3.18 -2.56
N ALA A 55 -13.46 -2.47 -1.63
CA ALA A 55 -14.88 -2.13 -1.72
C ALA A 55 -15.16 -0.84 -2.50
N VAL A 56 -14.14 0.00 -2.72
CA VAL A 56 -14.33 1.35 -3.27
C VAL A 56 -14.81 1.32 -4.72
N ARG A 57 -14.45 0.29 -5.48
CA ARG A 57 -14.88 0.09 -6.87
C ARG A 57 -15.63 -1.23 -6.99
N ARG A 58 -16.73 -1.20 -7.72
CA ARG A 58 -17.57 -2.40 -7.98
C ARG A 58 -17.20 -3.09 -9.30
N ASP A 59 -15.95 -3.02 -9.70
CA ASP A 59 -15.41 -3.65 -10.88
C ASP A 59 -14.70 -4.98 -10.55
N ALA A 60 -14.32 -5.70 -11.58
CA ALA A 60 -13.43 -6.84 -11.49
C ALA A 60 -12.05 -6.41 -11.98
N SER A 61 -11.00 -6.77 -11.25
CA SER A 61 -9.65 -6.40 -11.62
C SER A 61 -8.64 -7.49 -11.27
N VAL A 62 -7.61 -7.60 -12.08
CA VAL A 62 -6.47 -8.51 -11.88
C VAL A 62 -5.17 -7.71 -11.85
N TYR A 63 -4.22 -8.21 -11.10
CA TYR A 63 -2.93 -7.58 -10.86
C TYR A 63 -1.83 -8.61 -10.85
N ALA A 64 -0.67 -8.26 -11.40
CA ALA A 64 0.57 -9.01 -11.28
C ALA A 64 1.76 -8.06 -11.11
N GLU A 65 2.77 -8.49 -10.35
CA GLU A 65 3.98 -7.71 -10.11
C GLU A 65 5.20 -8.59 -9.93
N LEU A 66 6.32 -8.14 -10.46
CA LEU A 66 7.66 -8.69 -10.30
C LEU A 66 8.52 -7.66 -9.57
N ALA A 67 9.16 -8.04 -8.47
CA ALA A 67 10.09 -7.17 -7.74
C ALA A 67 11.51 -7.74 -7.80
N VAL A 68 12.45 -6.87 -8.15
CA VAL A 68 13.88 -7.14 -8.29
C VAL A 68 14.62 -6.30 -7.26
N SER A 69 15.60 -6.84 -6.54
CA SER A 69 16.51 -6.07 -5.70
C SER A 69 17.84 -5.82 -6.41
N ASP A 70 18.53 -4.79 -5.94
CA ASP A 70 19.86 -4.39 -6.41
C ASP A 70 19.96 -4.30 -7.95
N PRO A 71 19.07 -3.58 -8.63
CA PRO A 71 19.00 -3.55 -10.10
C PRO A 71 20.24 -2.94 -10.76
N GLY A 72 21.13 -2.30 -9.98
CA GLY A 72 22.34 -1.65 -10.48
C GLY A 72 23.65 -2.43 -10.23
N ARG A 73 23.61 -3.56 -9.51
CA ARG A 73 24.80 -4.36 -9.18
C ARG A 73 24.71 -5.74 -9.84
N GLY A 74 25.21 -5.86 -11.06
CA GLY A 74 25.08 -7.08 -11.84
C GLY A 74 23.65 -7.35 -12.31
N ALA A 75 23.32 -8.58 -12.69
CA ALA A 75 21.93 -8.94 -12.98
C ALA A 75 21.12 -8.85 -11.68
N GLY A 76 20.23 -7.89 -11.58
CA GLY A 76 19.33 -7.76 -10.45
C GLY A 76 18.63 -9.09 -10.13
N ARG A 77 18.43 -9.38 -8.86
CA ARG A 77 17.85 -10.67 -8.45
C ARG A 77 16.35 -10.54 -8.28
N LEU A 78 15.61 -11.39 -9.01
CA LEU A 78 14.17 -11.52 -8.77
C LEU A 78 13.93 -11.94 -7.31
N ARG A 79 13.19 -11.12 -6.58
CA ARG A 79 12.93 -11.30 -5.14
C ARG A 79 11.52 -11.72 -4.84
N GLN A 80 10.58 -11.27 -5.66
CA GLN A 80 9.17 -11.47 -5.38
C GLN A 80 8.38 -11.52 -6.67
N VAL A 81 7.40 -12.40 -6.69
CA VAL A 81 6.33 -12.45 -7.69
C VAL A 81 5.03 -12.39 -6.93
N SER A 82 4.15 -11.48 -7.27
CA SER A 82 2.81 -11.40 -6.70
C SER A 82 1.75 -11.25 -7.77
N ALA A 83 0.58 -11.81 -7.49
CA ALA A 83 -0.60 -11.69 -8.33
C ALA A 83 -1.84 -11.69 -7.47
N GLY A 84 -2.90 -11.06 -7.94
CA GLY A 84 -4.17 -11.02 -7.24
C GLY A 84 -5.31 -10.58 -8.12
N PHE A 85 -6.51 -10.83 -7.65
CA PHE A 85 -7.72 -10.31 -8.25
C PHE A 85 -8.65 -9.73 -7.19
N ASN A 86 -9.52 -8.84 -7.59
CA ASN A 86 -10.63 -8.32 -6.82
C ASN A 86 -11.91 -8.38 -7.69
N ALA A 87 -13.00 -8.82 -7.11
CA ALA A 87 -14.33 -8.78 -7.71
C ALA A 87 -15.34 -8.30 -6.65
N ARG A 88 -15.72 -7.02 -6.73
CA ARG A 88 -16.74 -6.41 -5.86
C ARG A 88 -16.48 -6.58 -4.36
N GLY A 89 -15.21 -6.48 -3.94
CA GLY A 89 -14.81 -6.60 -2.54
C GLY A 89 -14.39 -8.00 -2.10
N LEU A 90 -14.60 -9.04 -2.91
CA LEU A 90 -13.98 -10.35 -2.72
C LEU A 90 -12.64 -10.36 -3.46
N ALA A 91 -11.56 -10.64 -2.76
CA ALA A 91 -10.23 -10.64 -3.34
C ALA A 91 -9.43 -11.88 -2.94
N PHE A 92 -8.60 -12.33 -3.86
CA PHE A 92 -7.58 -13.36 -3.60
C PHE A 92 -6.24 -12.87 -4.13
N GLY A 93 -5.17 -13.22 -3.42
CA GLY A 93 -3.81 -12.89 -3.80
C GLY A 93 -2.82 -13.99 -3.46
N TYR A 94 -1.81 -14.09 -4.29
CA TYR A 94 -0.68 -14.99 -4.10
C TYR A 94 0.62 -14.19 -4.23
N GLN A 95 1.57 -14.49 -3.35
CA GLN A 95 2.91 -13.93 -3.38
C GLN A 95 3.93 -15.03 -3.15
N ARG A 96 4.97 -15.05 -3.97
CA ARG A 96 6.14 -15.91 -3.84
C ARG A 96 7.35 -15.05 -3.54
N ASP A 97 7.99 -15.32 -2.41
CA ASP A 97 9.25 -14.71 -2.03
C ASP A 97 10.41 -15.65 -2.39
N LEU A 98 11.46 -15.08 -2.94
CA LEU A 98 12.70 -15.77 -3.29
C LEU A 98 13.82 -15.23 -2.39
N PHE A 99 14.38 -16.08 -1.52
CA PHE A 99 15.41 -15.69 -0.56
C PHE A 99 16.81 -16.04 -1.09
N ASP A 100 17.83 -15.32 -0.62
CA ASP A 100 19.23 -15.58 -1.00
C ASP A 100 19.71 -16.97 -0.63
N SER A 101 19.13 -17.56 0.42
CA SER A 101 19.41 -18.94 0.85
C SER A 101 18.84 -20.02 -0.07
N GLY A 102 18.23 -19.66 -1.22
CA GLY A 102 17.50 -20.58 -2.09
C GLY A 102 16.14 -21.02 -1.53
N ARG A 103 15.81 -20.68 -0.29
CA ARG A 103 14.49 -20.94 0.31
C ARG A 103 13.43 -20.08 -0.38
N ARG A 104 12.20 -20.57 -0.36
CA ARG A 104 11.03 -19.90 -0.95
C ARG A 104 9.96 -19.71 0.10
N GLY A 105 9.36 -18.53 0.13
CA GLY A 105 8.16 -18.23 0.89
C GLY A 105 6.94 -18.15 -0.02
N HIS A 106 5.81 -18.57 0.50
CA HIS A 106 4.52 -18.48 -0.18
C HIS A 106 3.53 -17.80 0.75
N THR A 107 2.84 -16.80 0.25
CA THR A 107 1.78 -16.10 0.98
C THR A 107 0.51 -16.15 0.15
N TYR A 108 -0.55 -16.71 0.73
CA TYR A 108 -1.88 -16.71 0.16
C TYR A 108 -2.72 -15.70 0.93
N ARG A 109 -3.36 -14.78 0.22
CA ARG A 109 -4.22 -13.76 0.82
C ARG A 109 -5.66 -13.94 0.36
N LEU A 110 -6.60 -13.81 1.30
CA LEU A 110 -8.02 -13.76 1.05
C LEU A 110 -8.57 -12.48 1.68
N GLY A 111 -9.30 -11.67 0.93
CA GLY A 111 -9.85 -10.41 1.38
C GLY A 111 -11.35 -10.30 1.14
N LEU A 112 -12.03 -9.67 2.08
CA LEU A 112 -13.43 -9.29 2.00
C LEU A 112 -13.55 -7.81 2.37
N ALA A 113 -14.34 -7.07 1.59
CA ALA A 113 -14.61 -5.68 1.88
C ALA A 113 -16.02 -5.30 1.43
N GLY A 114 -16.60 -4.35 2.13
CA GLY A 114 -17.90 -3.77 1.83
C GLY A 114 -17.98 -2.32 2.29
N GLY A 115 -19.01 -1.62 1.83
CA GLY A 115 -19.19 -0.22 2.23
C GLY A 115 -20.39 0.44 1.59
N SER A 116 -20.76 1.60 2.12
CA SER A 116 -21.83 2.47 1.65
C SER A 116 -21.57 3.91 2.03
N GLU A 117 -22.12 4.88 1.29
CA GLU A 117 -22.11 6.31 1.61
C GLU A 117 -20.71 6.89 1.93
N GLY A 118 -19.72 6.45 1.18
CA GLY A 118 -18.33 6.93 1.35
C GLY A 118 -17.53 6.19 2.45
N LEU A 119 -18.17 5.32 3.24
CA LEU A 119 -17.50 4.44 4.19
C LEU A 119 -17.17 3.10 3.53
N ALA A 120 -15.95 2.64 3.64
CA ALA A 120 -15.53 1.30 3.28
C ALA A 120 -14.78 0.63 4.43
N VAL A 121 -15.05 -0.64 4.65
CA VAL A 121 -14.36 -1.49 5.62
C VAL A 121 -13.95 -2.79 4.97
N GLY A 122 -12.86 -3.39 5.45
CA GLY A 122 -12.40 -4.66 4.89
C GLY A 122 -11.49 -5.41 5.84
N ALA A 123 -11.39 -6.71 5.60
CA ALA A 123 -10.49 -7.61 6.30
C ALA A 123 -9.73 -8.46 5.27
N ALA A 124 -8.47 -8.75 5.55
CA ALA A 124 -7.66 -9.67 4.78
C ALA A 124 -6.97 -10.67 5.70
N MET A 125 -7.02 -11.93 5.33
CA MET A 125 -6.27 -13.01 5.95
C MET A 125 -5.06 -13.35 5.07
N ALA A 126 -3.91 -13.54 5.68
CA ALA A 126 -2.69 -13.99 5.01
C ALA A 126 -2.19 -15.30 5.62
N LEU A 127 -2.06 -16.32 4.80
CA LEU A 127 -1.49 -17.63 5.17
C LEU A 127 -0.05 -17.70 4.65
N TYR A 128 0.90 -17.77 5.57
CA TYR A 128 2.33 -17.82 5.28
C TYR A 128 2.84 -19.26 5.33
N ARG A 129 3.60 -19.69 4.31
CA ARG A 129 4.12 -21.05 4.14
C ARG A 129 5.56 -21.04 3.59
N GLY A 130 6.28 -22.14 3.80
CA GLY A 130 7.67 -22.31 3.33
C GLY A 130 8.69 -21.58 4.21
N GLY A 131 9.44 -20.63 3.66
CA GLY A 131 10.36 -19.77 4.40
C GLY A 131 9.68 -18.69 5.25
N THR A 132 8.37 -18.65 5.25
CA THR A 132 7.49 -17.79 6.04
C THR A 132 6.54 -18.68 6.86
N LYS A 133 6.04 -18.21 8.02
CA LYS A 133 5.18 -19.00 8.90
C LYS A 133 4.06 -18.17 9.50
N GLY A 134 2.92 -18.84 9.76
CA GLY A 134 1.83 -18.29 10.52
C GLY A 134 0.66 -17.82 9.69
N THR A 135 -0.27 -17.20 10.37
CA THR A 135 -1.44 -16.53 9.80
C THR A 135 -1.45 -15.11 10.31
N GLY A 136 -1.64 -14.16 9.42
CA GLY A 136 -1.80 -12.76 9.75
C GLY A 136 -3.17 -12.27 9.31
N TRP A 137 -3.65 -11.20 9.97
CA TRP A 137 -4.87 -10.52 9.61
C TRP A 137 -4.59 -9.03 9.48
N ASP A 138 -5.21 -8.41 8.49
CA ASP A 138 -5.23 -6.97 8.31
C ASP A 138 -6.68 -6.50 8.33
N LEU A 139 -6.99 -5.48 9.14
CA LEU A 139 -8.30 -4.85 9.22
C LEU A 139 -8.19 -3.41 8.76
N GLY A 140 -9.00 -3.02 7.81
CA GLY A 140 -8.93 -1.70 7.20
C GLY A 140 -10.25 -0.95 7.19
N GLY A 141 -10.13 0.39 7.20
CA GLY A 141 -11.23 1.31 7.05
C GLY A 141 -10.83 2.51 6.22
N SER A 142 -11.78 3.09 5.48
CA SER A 142 -11.62 4.38 4.81
C SER A 142 -12.96 5.12 4.77
N TYR A 143 -12.88 6.45 4.86
CA TYR A 143 -14.05 7.32 4.82
C TYR A 143 -13.78 8.54 3.95
N VAL A 144 -14.71 8.86 3.06
CA VAL A 144 -14.70 10.06 2.22
C VAL A 144 -15.30 11.20 3.02
N VAL A 145 -14.44 12.03 3.60
CA VAL A 145 -14.86 13.21 4.41
C VAL A 145 -15.41 14.33 3.53
N ALA A 146 -14.83 14.47 2.33
CA ALA A 146 -15.25 15.41 1.30
C ALA A 146 -14.90 14.82 -0.08
N PRO A 147 -15.47 15.32 -1.18
CA PRO A 147 -15.20 14.81 -2.52
C PRO A 147 -13.70 14.70 -2.87
N ALA A 148 -12.90 15.61 -2.32
CA ALA A 148 -11.46 15.62 -2.52
C ALA A 148 -10.65 14.96 -1.38
N LEU A 149 -11.27 14.59 -0.25
CA LEU A 149 -10.55 14.14 0.95
C LEU A 149 -11.04 12.78 1.42
N THR A 150 -10.14 11.82 1.47
CA THR A 150 -10.36 10.50 2.06
C THR A 150 -9.43 10.33 3.26
N VAL A 151 -9.96 9.86 4.39
CA VAL A 151 -9.19 9.46 5.57
C VAL A 151 -9.41 7.97 5.83
N GLY A 152 -8.51 7.36 6.56
CA GLY A 152 -8.66 5.94 6.90
C GLY A 152 -7.40 5.37 7.51
N GLY A 153 -7.33 4.05 7.56
CA GLY A 153 -6.15 3.35 8.05
C GLY A 153 -6.33 1.86 8.08
N VAL A 154 -5.30 1.19 8.53
CA VAL A 154 -5.27 -0.26 8.67
C VAL A 154 -4.57 -0.65 9.96
N ILE A 155 -5.07 -1.71 10.60
CA ILE A 155 -4.37 -2.46 11.63
C ILE A 155 -3.83 -3.70 10.94
N ALA A 156 -2.52 -3.73 10.72
CA ALA A 156 -1.85 -4.76 9.97
C ALA A 156 -1.12 -5.77 10.86
N ASN A 157 -0.90 -6.98 10.35
CA ASN A 157 -0.15 -8.05 11.00
C ASN A 157 -0.74 -8.54 12.33
N ILE A 158 -2.05 -8.52 12.52
CA ILE A 158 -2.71 -9.16 13.64
C ILE A 158 -2.40 -10.66 13.56
N GLY A 159 -1.94 -11.26 14.67
CA GLY A 159 -1.42 -12.64 14.70
C GLY A 159 0.09 -12.73 14.50
N GLN A 160 0.75 -11.62 14.19
CA GLN A 160 2.21 -11.47 14.18
C GLN A 160 2.95 -12.59 13.41
N PRO A 161 2.66 -12.80 12.12
CA PRO A 161 3.29 -13.86 11.34
C PRO A 161 4.80 -13.63 11.24
N VAL A 162 5.55 -14.72 11.01
CA VAL A 162 7.00 -14.64 10.79
C VAL A 162 7.30 -14.66 9.30
N VAL A 163 7.91 -13.60 8.82
CA VAL A 163 8.34 -13.44 7.42
C VAL A 163 9.84 -13.19 7.37
N ARG A 164 10.56 -13.99 6.61
CA ARG A 164 12.04 -13.91 6.50
C ARG A 164 12.75 -13.96 7.88
N SER A 165 12.28 -14.82 8.76
CA SER A 165 12.77 -14.97 10.14
C SER A 165 12.52 -13.75 11.06
N LEU A 166 11.78 -12.75 10.60
CA LEU A 166 11.36 -11.58 11.38
C LEU A 166 9.88 -11.68 11.73
N GLN A 167 9.56 -11.55 13.02
CA GLN A 167 8.19 -11.46 13.48
C GLN A 167 7.61 -10.10 13.07
N GLN A 168 6.50 -10.15 12.33
CA GLN A 168 5.78 -8.96 11.92
C GLN A 168 4.90 -8.48 13.07
N ARG A 169 5.27 -7.38 13.69
CA ARG A 169 4.50 -6.80 14.80
C ARG A 169 3.23 -6.14 14.29
N VAL A 170 2.20 -6.12 15.14
CA VAL A 170 0.98 -5.36 14.86
C VAL A 170 1.35 -3.90 14.62
N THR A 171 0.87 -3.37 13.52
CA THR A 171 1.17 -2.00 13.07
C THR A 171 -0.14 -1.27 12.77
N PHE A 172 -0.33 -0.11 13.38
CA PHE A 172 -1.41 0.80 13.03
C PHE A 172 -0.91 1.81 11.99
N ILE A 173 -1.66 1.95 10.89
CA ILE A 173 -1.27 2.79 9.75
C ILE A 173 -2.42 3.73 9.39
N PRO A 174 -2.63 4.83 10.13
CA PRO A 174 -3.58 5.87 9.77
C PRO A 174 -3.06 6.69 8.59
N GLY A 175 -3.96 7.22 7.77
CA GLY A 175 -3.58 8.03 6.63
C GLY A 175 -4.69 8.92 6.10
N ALA A 176 -4.30 9.82 5.21
CA ALA A 176 -5.20 10.69 4.47
C ALA A 176 -4.72 10.84 3.02
N THR A 177 -5.67 11.06 2.12
CA THR A 177 -5.43 11.33 0.71
C THR A 177 -6.29 12.50 0.28
N TRP A 178 -5.63 13.52 -0.26
CA TRP A 178 -6.26 14.69 -0.83
C TRP A 178 -6.09 14.73 -2.36
N ARG A 179 -7.19 15.02 -3.06
CA ARG A 179 -7.25 15.08 -4.54
C ARG A 179 -7.67 16.46 -5.00
N PRO A 180 -6.74 17.45 -4.99
CA PRO A 180 -7.06 18.85 -5.33
C PRO A 180 -7.59 19.03 -6.75
N LEU A 181 -7.17 18.19 -7.68
CA LEU A 181 -7.56 18.19 -9.08
C LEU A 181 -8.33 16.91 -9.45
N GLY A 182 -9.15 16.39 -8.51
CA GLY A 182 -9.82 15.12 -8.69
C GLY A 182 -8.83 13.96 -8.88
N PRO A 183 -9.08 13.05 -9.82
CA PRO A 183 -8.20 11.90 -10.03
C PRO A 183 -6.85 12.24 -10.66
N ALA A 184 -6.70 13.47 -11.23
CA ALA A 184 -5.48 13.87 -11.94
C ALA A 184 -4.31 14.13 -10.99
N ALA A 185 -4.55 14.60 -9.78
CA ALA A 185 -3.49 14.84 -8.79
C ALA A 185 -3.89 14.33 -7.42
N THR A 186 -3.00 13.61 -6.79
CA THR A 186 -3.21 13.01 -5.46
C THR A 186 -2.04 13.35 -4.56
N LEU A 187 -2.35 13.80 -3.35
CA LEU A 187 -1.40 13.98 -2.25
C LEU A 187 -1.81 13.03 -1.13
N SER A 188 -0.89 12.20 -0.68
CA SER A 188 -1.16 11.20 0.35
C SER A 188 -0.15 11.29 1.48
N ILE A 189 -0.64 11.05 2.69
CA ILE A 189 0.19 10.91 3.88
C ILE A 189 -0.30 9.73 4.70
N HIS A 190 0.62 8.99 5.32
CA HIS A 190 0.27 8.07 6.39
C HIS A 190 1.38 7.98 7.42
N ALA A 191 1.02 7.57 8.64
CA ALA A 191 1.97 7.18 9.68
C ALA A 191 2.00 5.67 9.81
N ARG A 192 3.13 5.11 10.25
CA ARG A 192 3.28 3.72 10.70
C ARG A 192 3.63 3.77 12.18
N ILE A 193 2.71 3.26 12.99
CA ILE A 193 2.80 3.33 14.44
C ILE A 193 2.89 1.90 14.98
N ARG A 194 4.01 1.59 15.60
CA ARG A 194 4.28 0.38 16.37
C ARG A 194 4.77 0.76 17.76
N THR A 195 4.86 -0.21 18.65
CA THR A 195 5.37 0.02 20.01
C THR A 195 6.79 0.59 20.02
N ASP A 196 7.60 0.24 19.04
CA ASP A 196 9.03 0.53 18.94
C ASP A 196 9.42 1.41 17.73
N VAL A 197 8.49 1.70 16.85
CA VAL A 197 8.77 2.43 15.61
C VAL A 197 7.64 3.41 15.30
N LEU A 198 8.03 4.64 15.00
CA LEU A 198 7.18 5.64 14.39
C LEU A 198 7.84 6.07 13.07
N GLY A 199 7.07 6.09 12.01
CA GLY A 199 7.53 6.58 10.71
C GLY A 199 6.40 7.19 9.92
N TYR A 200 6.73 8.06 8.98
CA TYR A 200 5.77 8.72 8.11
C TYR A 200 6.08 8.42 6.65
N ALA A 201 5.06 8.52 5.81
CA ALA A 201 5.23 8.43 4.37
C ALA A 201 4.39 9.52 3.70
N PHE A 202 5.01 10.22 2.78
CA PHE A 202 4.43 11.28 1.98
C PHE A 202 4.45 10.83 0.53
N GLY A 203 3.34 11.02 -0.18
CA GLY A 203 3.23 10.64 -1.57
C GLY A 203 2.56 11.71 -2.40
N VAL A 204 3.02 11.81 -3.63
CA VAL A 204 2.37 12.57 -4.68
C VAL A 204 2.21 11.69 -5.90
N SER A 205 1.05 11.74 -6.52
CA SER A 205 0.86 11.13 -7.82
C SER A 205 0.11 12.06 -8.75
N TRP A 206 0.46 11.96 -10.02
CA TRP A 206 -0.22 12.65 -11.10
C TRP A 206 -0.60 11.64 -12.18
N GLN A 207 -1.79 11.78 -12.72
CA GLN A 207 -2.29 10.97 -13.82
C GLN A 207 -2.80 11.87 -14.94
N GLY A 208 -2.12 11.86 -16.07
CA GLY A 208 -2.55 12.53 -17.27
C GLY A 208 -3.84 11.94 -17.82
N VAL A 209 -4.59 12.80 -18.47
CA VAL A 209 -5.77 12.45 -19.25
C VAL A 209 -5.41 12.41 -20.73
N GLY A 210 -6.02 11.51 -21.49
CA GLY A 210 -5.76 11.40 -22.92
C GLY A 210 -6.00 10.00 -23.45
N ARG A 211 -5.65 9.80 -24.71
CA ARG A 211 -5.84 8.53 -25.41
C ARG A 211 -4.99 7.41 -24.82
N VAL A 212 -3.81 7.75 -24.32
CA VAL A 212 -2.93 6.85 -23.56
C VAL A 212 -2.57 7.58 -22.25
N PRO A 213 -3.35 7.37 -21.16
CA PRO A 213 -3.06 8.00 -19.88
C PRO A 213 -1.69 7.58 -19.36
N MET A 214 -0.91 8.54 -18.90
CA MET A 214 0.36 8.31 -18.23
C MET A 214 0.27 8.75 -16.78
N GLY A 215 0.90 8.01 -15.89
CA GLY A 215 0.94 8.35 -14.48
C GLY A 215 2.37 8.41 -13.95
N VAL A 216 2.60 9.34 -13.04
CA VAL A 216 3.84 9.47 -12.29
C VAL A 216 3.49 9.43 -10.82
N LEU A 217 4.30 8.76 -10.01
CA LEU A 217 4.22 8.81 -8.56
C LEU A 217 5.59 9.05 -7.95
N ALA A 218 5.60 9.74 -6.83
CA ALA A 218 6.77 9.84 -5.96
C ALA A 218 6.34 9.63 -4.52
N ARG A 219 7.20 8.98 -3.74
CA ARG A 219 6.99 8.73 -2.33
C ARG A 219 8.28 8.95 -1.55
N LEU A 220 8.15 9.56 -0.39
CA LEU A 220 9.19 9.73 0.61
C LEU A 220 8.75 9.07 1.91
N ASP A 221 9.55 8.13 2.41
CA ASP A 221 9.42 7.57 3.76
C ASP A 221 10.40 8.25 4.71
N THR A 222 9.96 8.50 5.94
CA THR A 222 10.77 9.10 7.00
C THR A 222 10.61 8.32 8.30
N ASP A 223 11.56 8.50 9.20
CA ASP A 223 11.43 8.10 10.60
C ASP A 223 10.55 9.09 11.40
N GLY A 224 10.35 8.80 12.70
CA GLY A 224 9.59 9.66 13.60
C GLY A 224 10.20 11.06 13.83
N GLY A 225 11.49 11.23 13.55
CA GLY A 225 12.21 12.51 13.56
C GLY A 225 12.24 13.21 12.21
N LEU A 226 11.45 12.74 11.22
CA LEU A 226 11.38 13.23 9.85
C LEU A 226 12.71 13.12 9.08
N ARG A 227 13.61 12.25 9.52
CA ARG A 227 14.82 11.94 8.76
C ARG A 227 14.46 11.03 7.60
N ARG A 228 15.02 11.29 6.44
CA ARG A 228 14.76 10.55 5.21
C ARG A 228 15.18 9.08 5.37
N GLY A 229 14.23 8.18 5.17
CA GLY A 229 14.42 6.73 5.29
C GLY A 229 14.44 5.99 3.96
N ALA A 230 13.59 6.38 3.01
CA ALA A 230 13.55 5.81 1.66
C ALA A 230 12.83 6.76 0.70
N PHE A 231 13.07 6.54 -0.58
CA PHE A 231 12.43 7.27 -1.66
C PHE A 231 11.99 6.30 -2.76
N ALA A 232 10.85 6.56 -3.40
CA ALA A 232 10.41 5.79 -4.56
C ALA A 232 9.87 6.73 -5.64
N ILE A 233 10.17 6.40 -6.89
CA ILE A 233 9.56 7.01 -8.08
C ILE A 233 8.93 5.92 -8.91
N GLY A 234 7.74 6.17 -9.44
CA GLY A 234 7.04 5.27 -10.36
C GLY A 234 6.51 5.98 -11.58
N PHE A 235 6.43 5.20 -12.64
CA PHE A 235 5.84 5.60 -13.91
C PHE A 235 4.86 4.53 -14.36
N SER A 236 3.74 4.93 -14.96
CA SER A 236 2.75 3.99 -15.50
C SER A 236 2.12 4.50 -16.78
N VAL A 237 1.67 3.58 -17.62
CA VAL A 237 1.01 3.86 -18.88
C VAL A 237 -0.23 2.98 -19.00
N GLY A 238 -1.31 3.54 -19.49
CA GLY A 238 -2.57 2.85 -19.74
C GLY A 238 -3.71 3.35 -18.84
N GLY A 239 -4.91 2.98 -19.22
CA GLY A 239 -6.16 3.29 -18.54
C GLY A 239 -6.65 2.12 -17.67
N PRO A 240 -7.76 1.44 -18.08
CA PRO A 240 -8.23 0.22 -17.41
C PRO A 240 -7.19 -0.91 -17.45
N ASP A 241 -6.49 -1.06 -18.57
CA ASP A 241 -5.29 -1.91 -18.69
C ASP A 241 -4.07 -1.00 -18.55
N ARG A 242 -3.28 -1.22 -17.50
CA ARG A 242 -2.17 -0.37 -17.13
C ARG A 242 -0.95 -1.20 -16.77
N VAL A 243 0.20 -0.73 -17.18
CA VAL A 243 1.49 -1.25 -16.77
C VAL A 243 2.31 -0.14 -16.13
N GLY A 244 3.19 -0.48 -15.22
CA GLY A 244 4.04 0.51 -14.57
C GLY A 244 5.29 -0.09 -13.98
N VAL A 245 6.22 0.79 -13.71
CA VAL A 245 7.48 0.52 -13.03
C VAL A 245 7.61 1.45 -11.83
N VAL A 246 8.16 0.92 -10.76
CA VAL A 246 8.53 1.72 -9.57
C VAL A 246 9.95 1.35 -9.19
N VAL A 247 10.76 2.36 -8.95
CA VAL A 247 12.14 2.21 -8.45
C VAL A 247 12.20 2.86 -7.09
N SER A 248 12.81 2.18 -6.13
CA SER A 248 13.09 2.71 -4.80
C SER A 248 14.59 2.82 -4.53
N ALA A 249 14.93 3.77 -3.67
CA ALA A 249 16.28 4.00 -3.18
C ALA A 249 16.24 4.22 -1.66
N PRO A 250 17.33 3.88 -0.94
CA PRO A 250 17.47 4.19 0.48
C PRO A 250 17.57 5.70 0.71
N GLY A 251 17.47 6.12 1.97
CA GLY A 251 17.45 7.53 2.35
C GLY A 251 18.72 8.31 2.01
N ASP A 252 19.87 7.65 1.90
CA ASP A 252 21.14 8.24 1.49
C ASP A 252 21.30 8.39 -0.03
N LEU A 253 20.32 7.87 -0.80
CA LEU A 253 20.32 7.87 -2.28
C LEU A 253 21.58 7.22 -2.89
N SER A 254 22.18 6.26 -2.21
CA SER A 254 23.38 5.54 -2.66
C SER A 254 23.17 4.72 -3.94
N GLY A 255 21.95 4.65 -4.41
CA GLY A 255 21.53 3.98 -5.64
C GLY A 255 20.19 3.27 -5.49
N PRO A 256 19.62 2.74 -6.58
CA PRO A 256 18.37 1.99 -6.52
C PRO A 256 18.58 0.68 -5.76
N ASP A 257 17.73 0.42 -4.75
CA ASP A 257 17.74 -0.80 -3.94
C ASP A 257 16.71 -1.83 -4.41
N ALA A 258 15.64 -1.38 -5.04
CA ALA A 258 14.64 -2.26 -5.62
C ALA A 258 13.95 -1.62 -6.84
N ALA A 259 13.49 -2.47 -7.73
CA ALA A 259 12.62 -2.10 -8.85
C ALA A 259 11.46 -3.08 -8.93
N SER A 260 10.28 -2.57 -9.23
CA SER A 260 9.07 -3.36 -9.45
C SER A 260 8.48 -3.07 -10.82
N LEU A 261 8.11 -4.12 -11.54
CA LEU A 261 7.32 -4.05 -12.76
C LEU A 261 5.94 -4.64 -12.46
N TRP A 262 4.88 -3.90 -12.73
CA TRP A 262 3.54 -4.34 -12.44
C TRP A 262 2.58 -4.12 -13.60
N GLY A 263 1.54 -4.96 -13.65
CA GLY A 263 0.41 -4.86 -14.56
C GLY A 263 -0.92 -4.93 -13.81
N LEU A 264 -1.87 -4.15 -14.25
CA LEU A 264 -3.23 -4.08 -13.73
C LEU A 264 -4.21 -4.08 -14.89
N SER A 265 -5.23 -4.92 -14.83
CA SER A 265 -6.35 -4.91 -15.77
C SER A 265 -7.66 -4.80 -15.00
N THR A 266 -8.52 -3.86 -15.38
CA THR A 266 -9.79 -3.60 -14.73
C THR A 266 -10.92 -3.69 -15.75
N ARG A 267 -12.02 -4.38 -15.38
CA ARG A 267 -13.24 -4.48 -16.16
C ARG A 267 -14.41 -4.01 -15.32
N GLU A 268 -15.15 -3.04 -15.82
CA GLU A 268 -16.38 -2.62 -15.18
C GLU A 268 -17.38 -3.79 -15.20
N ALA A 269 -17.94 -4.10 -14.05
CA ALA A 269 -19.02 -5.05 -13.98
C ALA A 269 -20.20 -4.46 -14.76
N GLY A 270 -20.55 -5.08 -15.89
CA GLY A 270 -21.58 -4.59 -16.79
C GLY A 270 -22.84 -4.20 -16.01
N ARG A 271 -23.31 -2.98 -16.22
CA ARG A 271 -24.66 -2.61 -15.82
C ARG A 271 -25.58 -3.53 -16.61
N SER A 272 -26.18 -4.53 -15.94
CA SER A 272 -27.33 -5.23 -16.52
C SER A 272 -28.37 -4.15 -16.81
N ARG A 273 -28.61 -3.86 -18.11
CA ARG A 273 -29.74 -3.04 -18.52
C ARG A 273 -30.97 -3.87 -18.20
N HIS A 274 -31.61 -3.61 -17.09
CA HIS A 274 -32.96 -3.98 -16.80
C HIS A 274 -33.89 -2.83 -17.20
#